data_35ab99931dd19dd72d6fe2c9de833306
#
_entry.id   35ab99931dd19dd72d6fe2c9de833306
#
_cell.length_a   1.000
_cell.length_b   1.000
_cell.length_c   1.000
_cell.angle_alpha   90.00
_cell.angle_beta   90.00
_cell.angle_gamma   90.00
#
_symmetry.space_group_name_H-M   'P 1'
#
loop_
_entity.id
_entity.type
_entity.pdbx_description
1 polymer ?
#
loop_
_entity_poly.entity_id
_entity_poly.type
_entity_poly.pdbx_seq_one_letter_code
_entity_poly.pdbx_strand_id
1 'polypeptide(L)'
;MAQPTPDMESELQNAERARLAGNEGRARVCARRAAGMAARNFLARHALSLRNRSAYTALQVLAEYPGLAPDLRIAALHLVTRVTEEFTLPVDADLIDDARKLIGGLD
;
A
#
# COMPACT_ATOMS: atom_id res chain seq x y z
N MET A 1 -14.13 -11.04 -2.60
CA MET A 1 -13.53 -9.87 -1.93
C MET A 1 -12.39 -10.34 -1.05
N ALA A 2 -11.23 -9.74 -1.21
CA ALA A 2 -10.05 -10.14 -0.43
C ALA A 2 -10.17 -9.68 1.02
N GLN A 3 -9.63 -10.49 1.92
CA GLN A 3 -9.62 -10.20 3.36
C GLN A 3 -8.19 -9.85 3.78
N PRO A 4 -8.00 -8.88 4.70
CA PRO A 4 -6.68 -8.60 5.21
C PRO A 4 -6.17 -9.78 6.05
N THR A 5 -4.88 -10.09 5.90
CA THR A 5 -4.23 -11.06 6.80
C THR A 5 -4.05 -10.39 8.16
N PRO A 6 -3.76 -11.18 9.24
CA PRO A 6 -3.47 -10.58 10.55
C PRO A 6 -2.32 -9.57 10.51
N ASP A 7 -1.29 -9.81 9.71
CA ASP A 7 -0.17 -8.87 9.59
C ASP A 7 -0.58 -7.58 8.90
N MET A 8 -1.37 -7.65 7.83
CA MET A 8 -1.92 -6.46 7.16
C MET A 8 -2.78 -5.66 8.12
N GLU A 9 -3.67 -6.33 8.86
CA GLU A 9 -4.56 -5.66 9.81
C GLU A 9 -3.77 -4.98 10.93
N SER A 10 -2.71 -5.64 11.43
CA SER A 10 -1.83 -5.06 12.43
C SER A 10 -1.17 -3.78 11.94
N GLU A 11 -0.67 -3.77 10.71
CA GLU A 11 -0.06 -2.56 10.13
C GLU A 11 -1.10 -1.46 9.89
N LEU A 12 -2.32 -1.82 9.48
CA LEU A 12 -3.39 -0.82 9.32
C LEU A 12 -3.75 -0.19 10.67
N GLN A 13 -3.83 -0.99 11.73
CA GLN A 13 -4.09 -0.48 13.07
C GLN A 13 -2.96 0.43 13.55
N ASN A 14 -1.71 0.06 13.28
CA ASN A 14 -0.57 0.91 13.59
C ASN A 14 -0.63 2.23 12.84
N ALA A 15 -1.07 2.21 11.58
CA ALA A 15 -1.26 3.42 10.78
C ALA A 15 -2.30 4.34 11.41
N GLU A 16 -3.45 3.78 11.81
CA GLU A 16 -4.51 4.55 12.45
C GLU A 16 -4.05 5.17 13.76
N ARG A 17 -3.35 4.39 14.59
CA ARG A 17 -2.81 4.89 15.87
C ARG A 17 -1.81 6.03 15.65
N ALA A 18 -0.93 5.87 14.66
CA ALA A 18 0.05 6.91 14.33
C ALA A 18 -0.65 8.21 13.91
N ARG A 19 -1.70 8.10 13.09
CA ARG A 19 -2.49 9.25 12.66
C ARG A 19 -3.15 9.95 13.85
N LEU A 20 -3.76 9.18 14.74
CA LEU A 20 -4.39 9.73 15.95
C LEU A 20 -3.38 10.42 16.86
N ALA A 21 -2.14 9.96 16.87
CA ALA A 21 -1.06 10.57 17.64
C ALA A 21 -0.41 11.77 16.93
N GLY A 22 -0.92 12.16 15.76
CA GLY A 22 -0.37 13.27 14.98
C GLY A 22 0.87 12.92 14.19
N ASN A 23 1.19 11.63 14.06
CA ASN A 23 2.38 11.18 13.34
C ASN A 23 1.98 10.64 11.95
N GLU A 24 1.71 11.54 11.03
CA GLU A 24 1.27 11.17 9.69
C GLU A 24 2.36 10.47 8.89
N GLY A 25 3.63 10.83 9.12
CA GLY A 25 4.74 10.14 8.46
C GLY A 25 4.78 8.64 8.77
N ARG A 26 4.62 8.29 10.05
CA ARG A 26 4.55 6.89 10.45
C ARG A 26 3.28 6.22 9.95
N ALA A 27 2.17 6.94 9.94
CA ALA A 27 0.91 6.40 9.39
C ALA A 27 1.10 5.97 7.94
N ARG A 28 1.78 6.78 7.14
CA ARG A 28 2.08 6.47 5.73
C ARG A 28 2.98 5.25 5.59
N VAL A 29 4.00 5.13 6.43
CA VAL A 29 4.90 3.96 6.41
C VAL A 29 4.12 2.68 6.70
N CYS A 30 3.28 2.69 7.73
CA CYS A 30 2.50 1.51 8.10
C CYS A 30 1.47 1.15 7.02
N ALA A 31 0.80 2.15 6.45
CA ALA A 31 -0.14 1.94 5.34
C ALA A 31 0.57 1.29 4.14
N ARG A 32 1.73 1.79 3.78
CA ARG A 32 2.53 1.25 2.68
C ARG A 32 2.95 -0.19 2.94
N ARG A 33 3.33 -0.51 4.18
CA ARG A 33 3.68 -1.89 4.55
C ARG A 33 2.50 -2.83 4.37
N ALA A 34 1.32 -2.44 4.83
CA ALA A 34 0.12 -3.26 4.68
C ALA A 34 -0.21 -3.50 3.20
N ALA A 35 -0.20 -2.43 2.41
CA ALA A 35 -0.47 -2.51 0.97
C ALA A 35 0.59 -3.33 0.24
N GLY A 36 1.85 -3.21 0.64
CA GLY A 36 2.94 -4.00 0.07
C GLY A 36 2.76 -5.49 0.29
N MET A 37 2.29 -5.88 1.47
CA MET A 37 1.97 -7.29 1.74
C MET A 37 0.88 -7.80 0.80
N ALA A 38 -0.18 -7.02 0.61
CA ALA A 38 -1.27 -7.38 -0.30
C ALA A 38 -0.77 -7.49 -1.75
N ALA A 39 0.06 -6.55 -2.17
CA ALA A 39 0.64 -6.55 -3.51
C ALA A 39 1.51 -7.80 -3.74
N ARG A 40 2.37 -8.16 -2.79
CA ARG A 40 3.22 -9.34 -2.88
C ARG A 40 2.40 -10.62 -2.97
N ASN A 41 1.37 -10.73 -2.15
CA ASN A 41 0.50 -11.91 -2.17
C ASN A 41 -0.23 -12.04 -3.50
N PHE A 42 -0.75 -10.93 -4.02
CA PHE A 42 -1.40 -10.92 -5.33
C PHE A 42 -0.43 -11.34 -6.44
N LEU A 43 0.76 -10.74 -6.47
CA LEU A 43 1.75 -11.04 -7.50
C LEU A 43 2.20 -12.49 -7.43
N ALA A 44 2.38 -13.04 -6.22
CA ALA A 44 2.73 -14.44 -6.04
C ALA A 44 1.65 -15.38 -6.59
N ARG A 45 0.37 -15.05 -6.37
CA ARG A 45 -0.75 -15.83 -6.92
C ARG A 45 -0.79 -15.79 -8.44
N HIS A 46 -0.18 -14.77 -9.04
CA HIS A 46 -0.12 -14.61 -10.50
C HIS A 46 1.27 -14.91 -11.06
N ALA A 47 2.01 -15.80 -10.38
CA ALA A 47 3.31 -16.32 -10.79
C ALA A 47 4.43 -15.27 -10.84
N LEU A 48 4.32 -14.22 -10.04
CA LEU A 48 5.32 -13.16 -9.95
C LEU A 48 5.83 -13.04 -8.50
N SER A 49 6.64 -14.01 -8.07
CA SER A 49 7.26 -13.95 -6.75
C SER A 49 8.42 -12.96 -6.75
N LEU A 50 8.40 -12.02 -5.83
CA LEU A 50 9.44 -11.00 -5.70
C LEU A 50 10.43 -11.42 -4.61
N ARG A 51 11.72 -11.34 -4.93
CA ARG A 51 12.79 -11.61 -3.95
C ARG A 51 12.94 -10.44 -2.97
N ASN A 52 12.81 -9.23 -3.47
CA ASN A 52 12.90 -8.02 -2.67
C ASN A 52 11.64 -7.87 -1.81
N ARG A 53 11.82 -7.64 -0.50
CA ARG A 53 10.71 -7.50 0.44
C ARG A 53 10.24 -6.05 0.60
N SER A 54 10.80 -5.12 -0.17
CA SER A 54 10.40 -3.73 -0.12
C SER A 54 8.94 -3.55 -0.54
N ALA A 55 8.17 -2.82 0.28
CA ALA A 55 6.80 -2.46 -0.07
C ALA A 55 6.77 -1.60 -1.34
N TYR A 56 7.73 -0.69 -1.49
CA TYR A 56 7.84 0.13 -2.70
C TYR A 56 7.98 -0.73 -3.93
N THR A 57 8.89 -1.70 -3.91
CA THR A 57 9.12 -2.58 -5.06
C THR A 57 7.85 -3.34 -5.43
N ALA A 58 7.18 -3.93 -4.44
CA ALA A 58 5.94 -4.68 -4.68
C ALA A 58 4.86 -3.79 -5.30
N LEU A 59 4.69 -2.59 -4.76
CA LEU A 59 3.67 -1.65 -5.23
C LEU A 59 4.01 -1.09 -6.62
N GLN A 60 5.29 -0.86 -6.92
CA GLN A 60 5.72 -0.43 -8.26
C GLN A 60 5.41 -1.51 -9.30
N VAL A 61 5.73 -2.75 -8.99
CA VAL A 61 5.44 -3.87 -9.90
C VAL A 61 3.93 -4.02 -10.08
N LEU A 62 3.17 -3.92 -8.98
CA LEU A 62 1.71 -4.00 -9.03
C LEU A 62 1.13 -2.90 -9.93
N ALA A 63 1.63 -1.66 -9.81
CA ALA A 63 1.13 -0.53 -10.59
C ALA A 63 1.30 -0.75 -12.10
N GLU A 64 2.27 -1.56 -12.49
CA GLU A 64 2.53 -1.88 -13.89
C GLU A 64 1.87 -3.19 -14.34
N TYR A 65 1.17 -3.87 -13.43
CA TYR A 65 0.59 -5.18 -13.73
C TYR A 65 -0.53 -5.04 -14.79
N PRO A 66 -0.42 -5.75 -15.94
CA PRO A 66 -1.43 -5.66 -16.99
C PRO A 66 -2.81 -6.11 -16.50
N GLY A 67 -3.84 -5.34 -16.81
CA GLY A 67 -5.21 -5.68 -16.44
C GLY A 67 -5.59 -5.28 -15.03
N LEU A 68 -4.71 -4.65 -14.26
CA LEU A 68 -5.07 -4.13 -12.94
C LEU A 68 -6.15 -3.07 -13.10
N ALA A 69 -7.20 -3.13 -12.25
CA ALA A 69 -8.27 -2.14 -12.27
C ALA A 69 -7.72 -0.72 -12.09
N PRO A 70 -8.25 0.28 -12.82
CA PRO A 70 -7.70 1.63 -12.79
C PRO A 70 -7.66 2.28 -11.40
N ASP A 71 -8.67 2.06 -10.57
CA ASP A 71 -8.71 2.59 -9.21
C ASP A 71 -7.63 1.98 -8.32
N LEU A 72 -7.35 0.68 -8.51
CA LEU A 72 -6.28 0.01 -7.77
C LEU A 72 -4.91 0.48 -8.24
N ARG A 73 -4.76 0.74 -9.54
CA ARG A 73 -3.51 1.30 -10.09
C ARG A 73 -3.23 2.68 -9.50
N ILE A 74 -4.25 3.53 -9.41
CA ILE A 74 -4.12 4.86 -8.81
C ILE A 74 -3.70 4.75 -7.35
N ALA A 75 -4.34 3.84 -6.59
CA ALA A 75 -3.99 3.63 -5.19
C ALA A 75 -2.52 3.18 -5.05
N ALA A 76 -2.07 2.25 -5.89
CA ALA A 76 -0.69 1.80 -5.87
C ALA A 76 0.29 2.94 -6.19
N LEU A 77 -0.04 3.78 -7.17
CA LEU A 77 0.79 4.93 -7.54
C LEU A 77 0.90 5.95 -6.41
N HIS A 78 -0.21 6.22 -5.70
CA HIS A 78 -0.20 7.10 -4.51
C HIS A 78 0.75 6.55 -3.45
N LEU A 79 0.69 5.24 -3.20
CA LEU A 79 1.48 4.60 -2.16
C LEU A 79 2.99 4.58 -2.46
N VAL A 80 3.39 4.66 -3.72
CA VAL A 80 4.82 4.75 -4.09
C VAL A 80 5.29 6.19 -4.25
N THR A 81 4.41 7.17 -4.12
CA THR A 81 4.78 8.58 -4.18
C THR A 81 5.57 8.95 -2.93
N ARG A 82 6.75 9.52 -3.10
CA ARG A 82 7.61 9.91 -1.97
C ARG A 82 7.24 11.30 -1.50
N VAL A 83 7.41 11.54 -0.20
CA VAL A 83 7.22 12.87 0.37
C VAL A 83 8.31 13.81 -0.15
N THR A 84 8.00 15.11 -0.18
CA THR A 84 8.95 16.16 -0.55
C THR A 84 9.95 16.41 0.57
N GLU A 85 10.95 17.26 0.30
CA GLU A 85 11.93 17.66 1.32
C GLU A 85 11.25 18.35 2.51
N GLU A 86 10.11 18.97 2.30
CA GLU A 86 9.29 19.58 3.35
C GLU A 86 8.42 18.57 4.07
N PHE A 87 8.61 17.26 3.83
CA PHE A 87 7.82 16.18 4.41
C PHE A 87 6.34 16.26 4.05
N THR A 88 6.04 16.78 2.87
CA THR A 88 4.68 16.90 2.34
C THR A 88 4.47 15.87 1.24
N LEU A 89 3.33 15.17 1.28
CA LEU A 89 2.94 14.27 0.19
C LEU A 89 2.48 15.13 -1.00
N PRO A 90 3.13 15.02 -2.18
CA PRO A 90 2.83 15.93 -3.31
C PRO A 90 1.55 15.57 -4.07
N VAL A 91 0.72 14.67 -3.54
CA VAL A 91 -0.59 14.33 -4.09
C VAL A 91 -1.63 14.42 -2.98
N ASP A 92 -2.85 14.77 -3.33
CA ASP A 92 -3.96 14.77 -2.39
C ASP A 92 -4.51 13.36 -2.26
N ALA A 93 -3.93 12.59 -1.35
CA ALA A 93 -4.28 11.19 -1.15
C ALA A 93 -4.19 10.81 0.32
N ASP A 94 -5.10 9.91 0.72
CA ASP A 94 -5.08 9.27 2.03
C ASP A 94 -4.51 7.86 1.85
N LEU A 95 -3.27 7.66 2.28
CA LEU A 95 -2.57 6.39 2.05
C LEU A 95 -3.17 5.23 2.84
N ILE A 96 -3.84 5.48 3.96
CA ILE A 96 -4.56 4.42 4.68
C ILE A 96 -5.74 3.94 3.83
N ASP A 97 -6.51 4.88 3.27
CA ASP A 97 -7.61 4.54 2.36
C ASP A 97 -7.11 3.79 1.12
N ASP A 98 -6.00 4.25 0.54
CA ASP A 98 -5.42 3.58 -0.62
C ASP A 98 -4.99 2.15 -0.29
N ALA A 99 -4.39 1.94 0.88
CA ALA A 99 -4.01 0.60 1.33
C ALA A 99 -5.25 -0.29 1.50
N ARG A 100 -6.32 0.24 2.09
CA ARG A 100 -7.57 -0.52 2.26
C ARG A 100 -8.19 -0.88 0.92
N LYS A 101 -8.15 0.02 -0.06
CA LYS A 101 -8.64 -0.27 -1.42
C LYS A 101 -7.89 -1.44 -2.04
N LEU A 102 -6.56 -1.43 -1.94
CA LEU A 102 -5.74 -2.51 -2.49
C LEU A 102 -6.03 -3.83 -1.79
N ILE A 103 -6.05 -3.83 -0.46
CA ILE A 103 -6.28 -5.05 0.32
C ILE A 103 -7.66 -5.63 -0.01
N GLY A 104 -8.69 -4.80 -0.11
CA GLY A 104 -10.04 -5.27 -0.41
C GLY A 104 -10.30 -5.60 -1.87
N GLY A 105 -9.52 -5.02 -2.79
CA GLY A 105 -9.77 -5.14 -4.23
C GLY A 105 -8.88 -6.14 -4.96
N LEU A 106 -7.75 -6.57 -4.38
CA LEU A 106 -6.85 -7.53 -5.02
C LEU A 106 -7.29 -8.96 -4.75
N ASP A 107 -7.49 -9.72 -5.80
CA ASP A 107 -7.87 -11.14 -5.69
C ASP A 107 -6.71 -12.08 -5.90
#